data_eef986c3b8af799f48b836b6e6732821
#
_entry.id   eef986c3b8af799f48b836b6e6732821
#
_cell.length_a   1.000
_cell.length_b   1.000
_cell.length_c   1.000
_cell.angle_alpha   90.00
_cell.angle_beta   90.00
_cell.angle_gamma   90.00
#
_symmetry.space_group_name_H-M   'P 1'
#
loop_
_entity.id
_entity.type
_entity.pdbx_description
1 polymer ?
#
loop_
_entity_poly.entity_id
_entity_poly.type
_entity_poly.pdbx_seq_one_letter_code
_entity_poly.pdbx_strand_id
1 'polypeptide(L)'
;MEALDLLLVTAFRHVIHETNAEAACERFQVLTGSMIADVAFHDTMARAQRDGLIREPIRLPEGSLQCHWHLELTSAGVNRARRVPDHGPM
;
A
#
# COMPACT_ATOMS: atom_id res chain seq x y z
N MET A 1 5.17 -12.95 -7.44
CA MET A 1 4.62 -12.44 -6.15
C MET A 1 3.22 -11.90 -6.38
N GLU A 2 2.28 -12.29 -5.57
CA GLU A 2 0.94 -11.74 -5.66
C GLU A 2 0.94 -10.24 -5.40
N ALA A 3 -0.03 -9.54 -6.00
CA ALA A 3 -0.16 -8.11 -5.80
C ALA A 3 -0.30 -7.73 -4.33
N LEU A 4 -1.05 -8.51 -3.55
CA LEU A 4 -1.22 -8.26 -2.13
C LEU A 4 0.11 -8.33 -1.37
N ASP A 5 0.91 -9.35 -1.62
CA ASP A 5 2.21 -9.50 -0.97
C ASP A 5 3.15 -8.38 -1.39
N LEU A 6 3.12 -8.01 -2.67
CA LEU A 6 3.93 -6.92 -3.18
C LEU A 6 3.55 -5.59 -2.50
N LEU A 7 2.26 -5.36 -2.33
CA LEU A 7 1.77 -4.17 -1.64
C LEU A 7 2.28 -4.13 -0.20
N LEU A 8 2.17 -5.23 0.51
CA LEU A 8 2.59 -5.30 1.92
C LEU A 8 4.10 -5.12 2.07
N VAL A 9 4.88 -5.78 1.25
CA VAL A 9 6.35 -5.66 1.29
C VAL A 9 6.77 -4.23 0.95
N THR A 10 6.15 -3.63 -0.04
CA THR A 10 6.46 -2.26 -0.44
C THR A 10 6.13 -1.29 0.68
N ALA A 11 4.95 -1.43 1.30
CA ALA A 11 4.54 -0.59 2.41
C ALA A 11 5.43 -0.79 3.64
N PHE A 12 5.97 -1.99 3.81
CA PHE A 12 6.88 -2.28 4.91
C PHE A 12 8.25 -1.61 4.73
N ARG A 13 8.69 -1.50 3.49
CA ARG A 13 10.02 -0.95 3.17
C ARG A 13 10.00 0.55 2.89
N HIS A 14 8.88 1.08 2.47
CA HIS A 14 8.77 2.48 2.03
C HIS A 14 7.53 3.13 2.62
N VAL A 15 7.66 4.41 2.91
CA VAL A 15 6.50 5.21 3.30
C VAL A 15 5.78 5.63 2.02
N ILE A 16 4.50 5.31 1.92
CA ILE A 16 3.67 5.75 0.81
C ILE A 16 2.69 6.78 1.36
N HIS A 17 2.96 8.03 1.09
CA HIS A 17 2.17 9.15 1.58
C HIS A 17 2.03 10.15 0.45
N GLU A 18 0.86 10.17 -0.16
CA GLU A 18 0.58 10.97 -1.33
C GLU A 18 -0.69 11.78 -1.15
N THR A 19 -0.99 12.64 -2.10
CA THR A 19 -2.17 13.51 -1.99
C THR A 19 -3.48 12.76 -2.23
N ASN A 20 -3.43 11.69 -3.00
CA ASN A 20 -4.61 10.88 -3.29
C ASN A 20 -4.19 9.47 -3.69
N ALA A 21 -5.20 8.60 -3.90
CA ALA A 21 -4.95 7.21 -4.25
C ALA A 21 -4.29 7.04 -5.62
N GLU A 22 -4.58 7.93 -6.57
CA GLU A 22 -3.96 7.86 -7.90
C GLU A 22 -2.47 8.13 -7.81
N ALA A 23 -2.07 9.15 -7.06
CA ALA A 23 -0.67 9.46 -6.85
C ALA A 23 0.01 8.32 -6.07
N ALA A 24 -0.70 7.70 -5.14
CA ALA A 24 -0.17 6.55 -4.41
C ALA A 24 0.07 5.36 -5.33
N CYS A 25 -0.83 5.11 -6.27
CA CYS A 25 -0.66 4.05 -7.26
C CYS A 25 0.56 4.31 -8.13
N GLU A 26 0.74 5.54 -8.58
CA GLU A 26 1.92 5.92 -9.37
C GLU A 26 3.20 5.71 -8.56
N ARG A 27 3.19 6.11 -7.30
CA ARG A 27 4.35 5.91 -6.43
C ARG A 27 4.66 4.43 -6.25
N PHE A 28 3.62 3.62 -6.06
CA PHE A 28 3.76 2.18 -5.96
C PHE A 28 4.38 1.59 -7.22
N GLN A 29 3.92 2.03 -8.40
CA GLN A 29 4.50 1.60 -9.67
C GLN A 29 5.98 1.94 -9.77
N VAL A 30 6.35 3.14 -9.37
CA VAL A 30 7.75 3.57 -9.38
C VAL A 30 8.60 2.72 -8.44
N LEU A 31 8.10 2.49 -7.22
CA LEU A 31 8.86 1.74 -6.22
C LEU A 31 9.03 0.27 -6.56
N THR A 32 8.06 -0.32 -7.24
CA THR A 32 8.07 -1.76 -7.52
C THR A 32 8.45 -2.11 -8.94
N GLY A 33 8.39 -1.15 -9.85
CA GLY A 33 8.51 -1.43 -11.27
C GLY A 33 7.31 -2.15 -11.85
N SER A 34 6.24 -2.33 -11.07
CA SER A 34 5.04 -3.00 -11.52
C SER A 34 4.14 -2.05 -12.28
N MET A 35 3.52 -2.54 -13.34
CA MET A 35 2.57 -1.76 -14.13
C MET A 35 1.13 -2.04 -13.71
N ILE A 36 0.91 -2.23 -12.42
CA ILE A 36 -0.41 -2.51 -11.89
C ILE A 36 -1.41 -1.41 -12.29
N ALA A 37 -2.56 -1.82 -12.80
CA ALA A 37 -3.61 -0.87 -13.16
C ALA A 37 -4.29 -0.31 -11.92
N ASP A 38 -4.86 0.90 -12.04
CA ASP A 38 -5.54 1.55 -10.92
C ASP A 38 -6.60 0.65 -10.28
N VAL A 39 -7.41 -0.01 -11.10
CA VAL A 39 -8.47 -0.91 -10.61
C VAL A 39 -7.87 -2.02 -9.77
N ALA A 40 -6.81 -2.65 -10.27
CA ALA A 40 -6.15 -3.74 -9.55
C ALA A 40 -5.50 -3.23 -8.26
N PHE A 41 -4.94 -2.04 -8.27
CA PHE A 41 -4.38 -1.42 -7.08
C PHE A 41 -5.47 -1.19 -6.02
N HIS A 42 -6.59 -0.61 -6.43
CA HIS A 42 -7.72 -0.36 -5.52
C HIS A 42 -8.29 -1.67 -4.97
N ASP A 43 -8.43 -2.68 -5.81
CA ASP A 43 -8.93 -3.98 -5.36
C ASP A 43 -8.00 -4.62 -4.35
N THR A 44 -6.69 -4.51 -4.58
CA THR A 44 -5.68 -5.04 -3.66
C THR A 44 -5.72 -4.31 -2.33
N MET A 45 -5.88 -2.98 -2.38
CA MET A 45 -6.01 -2.18 -1.17
C MET A 45 -7.26 -2.56 -0.37
N ALA A 46 -8.39 -2.72 -1.07
CA ALA A 46 -9.64 -3.10 -0.42
C ALA A 46 -9.53 -4.48 0.23
N ARG A 47 -8.88 -5.42 -0.43
CA ARG A 47 -8.63 -6.75 0.10
C ARG A 47 -7.74 -6.70 1.35
N ALA A 48 -6.67 -5.92 1.28
CA ALA A 48 -5.77 -5.78 2.42
C ALA A 48 -6.47 -5.16 3.63
N GLN A 49 -7.32 -4.17 3.39
CA GLN A 49 -8.09 -3.53 4.45
C GLN A 49 -9.10 -4.49 5.04
N ARG A 50 -9.82 -5.22 4.21
CA ARG A 50 -10.81 -6.21 4.65
C ARG A 50 -10.18 -7.30 5.49
N ASP A 51 -8.97 -7.73 5.12
CA ASP A 51 -8.25 -8.79 5.84
C ASP A 51 -7.51 -8.27 7.07
N GLY A 52 -7.63 -6.98 7.37
CA GLY A 52 -7.01 -6.39 8.54
C GLY A 52 -5.49 -6.23 8.45
N LEU A 53 -4.96 -6.16 7.24
CA LEU A 53 -3.51 -6.07 7.00
C LEU A 53 -3.01 -4.65 6.90
N ILE A 54 -3.89 -3.72 6.54
CA ILE A 54 -3.58 -2.29 6.50
C ILE A 54 -4.66 -1.52 7.24
N ARG A 55 -4.28 -0.35 7.72
CA ARG A 55 -5.26 0.58 8.27
C ARG A 55 -6.00 1.23 7.12
N GLU A 56 -7.19 1.72 7.42
CA GLU A 56 -7.96 2.45 6.42
C GLU A 56 -7.13 3.66 5.96
N PRO A 57 -6.82 3.73 4.65
CA PRO A 57 -6.06 4.87 4.16
C PRO A 57 -6.89 6.13 4.29
N ILE A 58 -6.30 7.15 4.77
CA ILE A 58 -6.86 8.48 4.87
C ILE A 58 -8.09 8.68 5.69
N ARG A 59 -7.90 9.53 6.64
CA ARG A 59 -8.97 10.37 7.13
C ARG A 59 -8.48 11.78 7.12
N LEU A 60 -9.16 12.61 6.37
CA LEU A 60 -8.97 14.03 6.50
C LEU A 60 -9.82 14.51 7.63
N PRO A 61 -9.25 15.18 8.62
CA PRO A 61 -10.07 15.86 9.59
C PRO A 61 -10.97 16.84 8.88
N GLU A 62 -12.19 16.98 9.34
CA GLU A 62 -13.11 17.96 8.80
C GLU A 62 -12.45 19.35 8.83
N GLY A 63 -12.54 20.06 7.71
CA GLY A 63 -11.91 21.36 7.59
C GLY A 63 -10.46 21.34 7.18
N SER A 64 -9.88 20.17 6.98
CA SER A 64 -8.51 20.09 6.49
C SER A 64 -8.43 20.54 5.04
N LEU A 65 -7.40 21.33 4.75
CA LEU A 65 -7.16 21.81 3.39
C LEU A 65 -6.27 20.87 2.58
N GLN A 66 -5.66 19.89 3.22
CA GLN A 66 -4.75 18.98 2.56
C GLN A 66 -5.31 17.56 2.57
N CYS A 67 -5.26 16.96 1.41
CA CYS A 67 -5.62 15.57 1.27
C CYS A 67 -4.36 14.73 1.41
N HIS A 68 -4.40 13.76 2.30
CA HIS A 68 -3.29 12.85 2.49
C HIS A 68 -3.78 11.42 2.38
N TRP A 69 -3.15 10.68 1.52
CA TRP A 69 -3.38 9.26 1.40
C TRP A 69 -2.14 8.55 1.96
N HIS A 70 -2.33 7.83 3.05
CA HIS A 70 -1.22 7.21 3.76
C HIS A 70 -1.46 5.72 3.90
N LEU A 71 -0.54 4.93 3.39
CA LEU A 71 -0.60 3.49 3.49
C LEU A 71 0.18 3.04 4.73
N GLU A 72 -0.53 2.45 5.68
CA GLU A 72 0.06 1.99 6.92
C GLU A 72 -0.33 0.55 7.20
N LEU A 73 0.65 -0.29 7.51
CA LEU A 73 0.41 -1.68 7.87
C LEU A 73 -0.07 -1.78 9.32
N THR A 74 -0.97 -2.74 9.55
CA THR A 74 -1.29 -3.19 10.90
C THR A 74 -0.20 -4.15 11.37
N SER A 75 -0.26 -4.57 12.63
CA SER A 75 0.65 -5.60 13.13
C SER A 75 0.55 -6.88 12.30
N ALA A 76 -0.67 -7.26 11.92
CA ALA A 76 -0.88 -8.43 11.06
C ALA A 76 -0.24 -8.23 9.68
N GLY A 77 -0.36 -7.02 9.13
CA GLY A 77 0.27 -6.68 7.85
C GLY A 77 1.79 -6.77 7.92
N VAL A 78 2.38 -6.25 8.98
CA VAL A 78 3.83 -6.32 9.20
C VAL A 78 4.28 -7.78 9.30
N ASN A 79 3.57 -8.57 10.09
CA ASN A 79 3.90 -9.99 10.24
C ASN A 79 3.86 -10.73 8.91
N ARG A 80 2.84 -10.45 8.10
CA ARG A 80 2.72 -11.08 6.79
C ARG A 80 3.82 -10.61 5.85
N ALA A 81 4.13 -9.32 5.84
CA ALA A 81 5.20 -8.78 5.01
C ALA A 81 6.55 -9.43 5.33
N ARG A 82 6.82 -9.67 6.61
CA ARG A 82 8.06 -10.33 7.02
C ARG A 82 8.16 -11.77 6.57
N ARG A 83 7.04 -12.43 6.34
CA ARG A 83 7.00 -13.82 5.91
C ARG A 83 7.13 -13.98 4.41
N VAL A 84 6.95 -12.92 3.66
CA VAL A 84 7.12 -12.96 2.21
C VAL A 84 8.61 -13.19 1.93
N PRO A 85 8.95 -14.22 1.13
CA PRO A 85 10.35 -14.44 0.80
C PRO A 85 10.95 -13.21 0.15
N ASP A 86 12.17 -12.90 0.51
CA ASP A 86 12.87 -11.80 -0.09
C ASP A 86 13.38 -12.24 -1.46
N HIS A 87 12.73 -11.75 -2.49
CA HIS A 87 13.11 -12.01 -3.87
C HIS A 87 13.89 -10.86 -4.45
N GLY A 88 14.47 -10.05 -3.59
CA GLY A 88 15.31 -9.00 -4.05
C GLY A 88 16.39 -9.56 -4.98
N PRO A 89 16.89 -8.76 -5.89
CA PRO A 89 17.97 -9.22 -6.76
C PRO A 89 19.11 -9.63 -5.86
N MET A 90 19.40 -10.83 -5.96
CA MET A 90 20.46 -11.37 -5.17
C MET A 90 21.80 -10.98 -5.80
#